data_8c2cbcb441a773bbd2699b82437627fb
#
_entry.id   8c2cbcb441a773bbd2699b82437627fb
#
_cell.length_a   1.000
_cell.length_b   1.000
_cell.length_c   1.000
_cell.angle_alpha   90.00
_cell.angle_beta   90.00
_cell.angle_gamma   90.00
#
_symmetry.space_group_name_H-M   'P 1'
#
loop_
_entity.id
_entity.type
_entity.pdbx_description
1 polymer ?
#
loop_
_entity_poly.entity_id
_entity_poly.type
_entity_poly.pdbx_seq_one_letter_code
_entity_poly.pdbx_strand_id
1 'polypeptide(L)'
;FEEGVVNYITSKILSGQANDLRDAIQRSYIEKGDLAGPTKSKEVRKYMYKHIGDNEKLWANLPWTKHGKRLWRTIAPHNPYILTAPMREGSEKGKYAWIKRNLNPAPEKIFMSHEKYEWSAKNHILIDDFTKNTIPWAQAGGVAILHSDNDIEKTLDALRELGL
;
A
#
# COMPACT_ATOMS: atom_id res chain seq x y z
N PHE A 1 -1.46 -3.10 1.04
CA PHE A 1 -2.83 -2.77 1.49
C PHE A 1 -3.86 -2.87 0.35
N GLU A 2 -3.52 -2.49 -0.88
CA GLU A 2 -4.45 -2.45 -2.02
C GLU A 2 -5.03 -3.83 -2.33
N GLU A 3 -4.19 -4.86 -2.43
CA GLU A 3 -4.61 -6.24 -2.69
C GLU A 3 -5.58 -6.77 -1.61
N GLY A 4 -5.31 -6.51 -0.34
CA GLY A 4 -6.21 -6.91 0.75
C GLY A 4 -7.57 -6.23 0.68
N VAL A 5 -7.62 -4.97 0.23
CA VAL A 5 -8.86 -4.23 0.01
C VAL A 5 -9.62 -4.80 -1.19
N VAL A 6 -8.94 -5.12 -2.30
CA VAL A 6 -9.57 -5.76 -3.47
C VAL A 6 -10.18 -7.11 -3.08
N ASN A 7 -9.45 -7.94 -2.34
CA ASN A 7 -9.94 -9.24 -1.88
C ASN A 7 -11.18 -9.09 -0.98
N TYR A 8 -11.18 -8.09 -0.08
CA TYR A 8 -12.34 -7.80 0.75
C TYR A 8 -13.55 -7.37 -0.09
N ILE A 9 -13.39 -6.46 -1.05
CA ILE A 9 -14.47 -6.02 -1.94
C ILE A 9 -15.00 -7.20 -2.74
N THR A 10 -14.11 -8.03 -3.29
CA THR A 10 -14.48 -9.24 -4.03
C THR A 10 -15.32 -10.18 -3.18
N SER A 11 -14.93 -10.41 -1.92
CA SER A 11 -15.70 -11.26 -0.98
C SER A 11 -17.10 -10.70 -0.73
N LYS A 12 -17.23 -9.36 -0.61
CA LYS A 12 -18.53 -8.69 -0.43
C LYS A 12 -19.44 -8.79 -1.65
N ILE A 13 -18.86 -8.74 -2.86
CA ILE A 13 -19.60 -8.95 -4.10
C ILE A 13 -20.08 -10.40 -4.21
N LEU A 14 -19.21 -11.37 -3.94
CA LEU A 14 -19.57 -12.79 -3.97
C LEU A 14 -20.64 -13.16 -2.94
N SER A 15 -20.67 -12.47 -1.80
CA SER A 15 -21.72 -12.64 -0.77
C SER A 15 -22.99 -11.85 -1.03
N GLY A 16 -23.08 -11.12 -2.16
CA GLY A 16 -24.25 -10.30 -2.52
C GLY A 16 -24.38 -8.97 -1.76
N GLN A 17 -23.36 -8.59 -0.98
CA GLN A 17 -23.38 -7.37 -0.16
C GLN A 17 -22.89 -6.11 -0.89
N ALA A 18 -22.39 -6.24 -2.11
CA ALA A 18 -21.91 -5.14 -2.94
C ALA A 18 -22.18 -5.36 -4.43
N ASN A 19 -23.42 -5.76 -4.77
CA ASN A 19 -23.82 -6.06 -6.15
C ASN A 19 -23.75 -4.85 -7.09
N ASP A 20 -23.89 -3.63 -6.56
CA ASP A 20 -23.76 -2.37 -7.27
C ASP A 20 -22.36 -2.13 -7.90
N LEU A 21 -21.36 -2.84 -7.42
CA LEU A 21 -20.00 -2.77 -7.95
C LEU A 21 -19.62 -3.93 -8.87
N ARG A 22 -20.42 -4.98 -8.90
CA ARG A 22 -20.09 -6.22 -9.62
C ARG A 22 -19.67 -5.96 -11.05
N ASP A 23 -20.48 -5.19 -11.78
CA ASP A 23 -20.24 -4.93 -13.20
C ASP A 23 -19.03 -4.02 -13.43
N ALA A 24 -18.80 -3.04 -12.55
CA ALA A 24 -17.64 -2.16 -12.63
C ALA A 24 -16.32 -2.92 -12.41
N ILE A 25 -16.31 -3.84 -11.43
CA ILE A 25 -15.13 -4.68 -11.13
C ILE A 25 -14.92 -5.69 -12.24
N GLN A 26 -15.97 -6.32 -12.74
CA GLN A 26 -15.86 -7.30 -13.82
C GLN A 26 -15.32 -6.67 -15.11
N ARG A 27 -15.81 -5.49 -15.50
CA ARG A 27 -15.27 -4.74 -16.65
C ARG A 27 -13.79 -4.41 -16.47
N SER A 28 -13.41 -3.88 -15.31
CA SER A 28 -12.01 -3.53 -15.02
C SER A 28 -11.08 -4.74 -15.03
N TYR A 29 -11.55 -5.90 -14.57
CA TYR A 29 -10.81 -7.15 -14.61
C TYR A 29 -10.61 -7.68 -16.03
N ILE A 30 -11.68 -7.64 -16.84
CA ILE A 30 -11.64 -8.09 -18.25
C ILE A 30 -10.74 -7.18 -19.09
N GLU A 31 -10.80 -5.85 -18.87
CA GLU A 31 -10.03 -4.89 -19.65
C GLU A 31 -8.53 -4.89 -19.33
N LYS A 32 -8.13 -5.23 -18.12
CA LYS A 32 -6.75 -5.00 -17.64
C LYS A 32 -6.03 -6.26 -17.15
N GLY A 33 -6.73 -7.38 -16.99
CA GLY A 33 -6.14 -8.66 -16.54
C GLY A 33 -5.44 -8.62 -15.18
N ASP A 34 -5.70 -7.58 -14.38
CA ASP A 34 -4.95 -7.22 -13.18
C ASP A 34 -5.91 -6.94 -12.02
N LEU A 35 -5.65 -7.57 -10.86
CA LEU A 35 -6.42 -7.36 -9.63
C LEU A 35 -6.35 -5.91 -9.11
N ALA A 36 -5.28 -5.19 -9.39
CA ALA A 36 -5.14 -3.77 -9.08
C ALA A 36 -5.93 -2.86 -10.04
N GLY A 37 -6.32 -3.36 -11.21
CA GLY A 37 -7.14 -2.62 -12.18
C GLY A 37 -8.45 -2.08 -11.62
N PRO A 38 -9.24 -2.86 -10.86
CA PRO A 38 -10.49 -2.41 -10.26
C PRO A 38 -10.36 -1.20 -9.35
N THR A 39 -9.29 -1.09 -8.56
CA THR A 39 -9.12 0.04 -7.64
C THR A 39 -8.87 1.38 -8.35
N LYS A 40 -8.52 1.35 -9.64
CA LYS A 40 -8.36 2.54 -10.49
C LYS A 40 -9.69 3.05 -11.05
N SER A 41 -10.76 2.26 -10.97
CA SER A 41 -12.11 2.69 -11.38
C SER A 41 -12.64 3.77 -10.42
N LYS A 42 -13.29 4.80 -10.98
CA LYS A 42 -13.87 5.91 -10.20
C LYS A 42 -14.97 5.40 -9.25
N GLU A 43 -15.78 4.45 -9.71
CA GLU A 43 -16.87 3.84 -8.95
C GLU A 43 -16.35 3.02 -7.78
N VAL A 44 -15.34 2.18 -8.02
CA VAL A 44 -14.70 1.38 -6.97
C VAL A 44 -14.05 2.28 -5.93
N ARG A 45 -13.32 3.32 -6.36
CA ARG A 45 -12.73 4.29 -5.41
C ARG A 45 -13.79 5.00 -4.58
N LYS A 46 -14.91 5.43 -5.19
CA LYS A 46 -16.01 6.07 -4.48
C LYS A 46 -16.61 5.14 -3.42
N TYR A 47 -16.79 3.85 -3.76
CA TYR A 47 -17.25 2.85 -2.81
C TYR A 47 -16.25 2.63 -1.67
N MET A 48 -14.95 2.52 -1.98
CA MET A 48 -13.90 2.39 -0.99
C MET A 48 -13.93 3.56 0.01
N TYR A 49 -13.99 4.79 -0.50
CA TYR A 49 -14.09 5.98 0.36
C TYR A 49 -15.31 5.95 1.27
N LYS A 50 -16.46 5.55 0.75
CA LYS A 50 -17.72 5.55 1.49
C LYS A 50 -17.81 4.44 2.53
N HIS A 51 -17.35 3.22 2.22
CA HIS A 51 -17.63 2.02 3.02
C HIS A 51 -16.41 1.39 3.68
N ILE A 52 -15.22 1.70 3.19
CA ILE A 52 -13.96 1.08 3.62
C ILE A 52 -13.06 2.08 4.35
N GLY A 53 -13.07 3.34 3.93
CA GLY A 53 -12.17 4.36 4.45
C GLY A 53 -12.21 4.49 5.98
N ASP A 54 -13.38 4.38 6.59
CA ASP A 54 -13.59 4.47 8.05
C ASP A 54 -13.69 3.10 8.74
N ASN A 55 -13.46 2.00 8.05
CA ASN A 55 -13.50 0.66 8.63
C ASN A 55 -12.17 0.29 9.29
N GLU A 56 -11.91 0.79 10.49
CA GLU A 56 -10.69 0.54 11.25
C GLU A 56 -10.35 -0.96 11.37
N LYS A 57 -11.36 -1.80 11.68
CA LYS A 57 -11.15 -3.25 11.83
C LYS A 57 -10.65 -3.90 10.55
N LEU A 58 -11.12 -3.46 9.39
CA LEU A 58 -10.63 -3.94 8.10
C LEU A 58 -9.15 -3.64 7.95
N TRP A 59 -8.75 -2.37 8.10
CA TRP A 59 -7.37 -1.94 7.93
C TRP A 59 -6.42 -2.57 8.95
N ALA A 60 -6.88 -2.72 10.18
CA ALA A 60 -6.10 -3.38 11.23
C ALA A 60 -5.88 -4.87 10.98
N ASN A 61 -6.72 -5.54 10.18
CA ASN A 61 -6.65 -7.00 9.97
C ASN A 61 -6.32 -7.40 8.54
N LEU A 62 -5.81 -6.49 7.72
CA LEU A 62 -5.34 -6.85 6.39
C LEU A 62 -4.21 -7.90 6.47
N PRO A 63 -4.21 -8.88 5.56
CA PRO A 63 -3.12 -9.84 5.49
C PRO A 63 -1.83 -9.18 5.03
N TRP A 64 -0.71 -9.82 5.28
CA TRP A 64 0.53 -9.48 4.60
C TRP A 64 0.41 -9.76 3.10
N THR A 65 1.11 -8.96 2.30
CA THR A 65 1.35 -9.30 0.91
C THR A 65 2.29 -10.50 0.82
N LYS A 66 2.36 -11.12 -0.34
CA LYS A 66 3.15 -12.34 -0.57
C LYS A 66 4.59 -12.24 -0.06
N HIS A 67 5.23 -11.11 -0.31
CA HIS A 67 6.63 -10.89 0.03
C HIS A 67 6.87 -9.81 1.08
N GLY A 68 5.82 -9.19 1.63
CA GLY A 68 5.94 -8.10 2.60
C GLY A 68 6.75 -8.44 3.85
N LYS A 69 6.62 -9.66 4.38
CA LYS A 69 7.45 -10.11 5.52
C LYS A 69 8.93 -10.24 5.15
N ARG A 70 9.24 -10.63 3.92
CA ARG A 70 10.62 -10.74 3.43
C ARG A 70 11.23 -9.35 3.28
N LEU A 71 10.50 -8.43 2.65
CA LEU A 71 10.94 -7.04 2.53
C LEU A 71 11.18 -6.42 3.91
N TRP A 72 10.22 -6.55 4.84
CA TRP A 72 10.38 -6.02 6.19
C TRP A 72 11.65 -6.55 6.88
N ARG A 73 11.88 -7.86 6.85
CA ARG A 73 13.08 -8.47 7.45
C ARG A 73 14.40 -7.95 6.86
N THR A 74 14.41 -7.60 5.57
CA THR A 74 15.58 -7.02 4.92
C THR A 74 15.84 -5.60 5.40
N ILE A 75 14.80 -4.75 5.48
CA ILE A 75 14.98 -3.32 5.78
C ILE A 75 14.95 -3.00 7.29
N ALA A 76 14.34 -3.83 8.12
CA ALA A 76 14.18 -3.58 9.56
C ALA A 76 15.53 -3.29 10.31
N PRO A 77 16.66 -3.96 9.98
CA PRO A 77 17.96 -3.63 10.61
C PRO A 77 18.43 -2.19 10.40
N HIS A 78 17.88 -1.51 9.37
CA HIS A 78 18.23 -0.12 9.03
C HIS A 78 17.29 0.91 9.70
N ASN A 79 16.45 0.49 10.64
CA ASN A 79 15.51 1.34 11.38
C ASN A 79 14.60 2.20 10.46
N PRO A 80 13.89 1.60 9.50
CA PRO A 80 13.08 2.35 8.54
C PRO A 80 11.91 3.05 9.22
N TYR A 81 11.53 4.20 8.68
CA TYR A 81 10.26 4.86 9.00
C TYR A 81 9.15 4.32 8.10
N ILE A 82 7.93 4.35 8.61
CA ILE A 82 6.76 4.06 7.79
C ILE A 82 6.11 5.38 7.38
N LEU A 83 5.95 5.56 6.07
CA LEU A 83 5.27 6.69 5.47
C LEU A 83 4.10 6.19 4.62
N THR A 84 2.88 6.39 5.11
CA THR A 84 1.67 5.85 4.48
C THR A 84 0.57 6.90 4.36
N ALA A 85 -0.25 6.80 3.31
CA ALA A 85 -1.39 7.69 3.10
C ALA A 85 -2.67 7.05 3.65
N PRO A 86 -3.36 7.66 4.61
CA PRO A 86 -4.65 7.18 5.07
C PRO A 86 -5.74 7.58 4.05
N MET A 87 -6.79 6.78 3.96
CA MET A 87 -7.96 7.11 3.17
C MET A 87 -8.93 8.01 3.96
N ARG A 88 -9.14 7.68 5.24
CA ARG A 88 -9.94 8.40 6.24
C ARG A 88 -9.44 8.02 7.63
N GLU A 89 -10.04 8.62 8.68
CA GLU A 89 -9.65 8.38 10.07
C GLU A 89 -9.64 6.90 10.47
N GLY A 90 -10.65 6.12 10.08
CA GLY A 90 -10.66 4.68 10.36
C GLY A 90 -9.52 3.92 9.69
N SER A 91 -9.14 4.29 8.46
CA SER A 91 -7.98 3.70 7.80
C SER A 91 -6.65 4.11 8.45
N GLU A 92 -6.56 5.32 8.97
CA GLU A 92 -5.40 5.79 9.72
C GLU A 92 -5.19 4.97 10.98
N LYS A 93 -6.23 4.89 11.83
CA LYS A 93 -6.21 4.09 13.06
C LYS A 93 -5.90 2.62 12.79
N GLY A 94 -6.57 2.04 11.78
CA GLY A 94 -6.37 0.64 11.43
C GLY A 94 -4.97 0.34 10.89
N LYS A 95 -4.41 1.19 10.03
CA LYS A 95 -3.03 1.06 9.55
C LYS A 95 -2.03 1.18 10.69
N TYR A 96 -2.22 2.13 11.60
CA TYR A 96 -1.37 2.29 12.77
C TYR A 96 -1.39 1.02 13.65
N ALA A 97 -2.58 0.49 13.95
CA ALA A 97 -2.75 -0.75 14.70
C ALA A 97 -2.10 -1.95 13.99
N TRP A 98 -2.26 -2.04 12.66
CA TRP A 98 -1.62 -3.09 11.85
C TRP A 98 -0.10 -3.03 11.93
N ILE A 99 0.48 -1.83 11.74
CA ILE A 99 1.94 -1.61 11.77
C ILE A 99 2.49 -2.02 13.14
N LYS A 100 1.90 -1.52 14.22
CA LYS A 100 2.36 -1.83 15.59
C LYS A 100 2.29 -3.34 15.90
N ARG A 101 1.30 -4.04 15.40
CA ARG A 101 1.14 -5.47 15.65
C ARG A 101 2.04 -6.35 14.79
N ASN A 102 2.25 -5.97 13.53
CA ASN A 102 2.84 -6.86 12.53
C ASN A 102 4.31 -6.59 12.24
N LEU A 103 4.81 -5.36 12.43
CA LEU A 103 6.20 -5.03 12.19
C LEU A 103 7.02 -5.29 13.47
N ASN A 104 7.97 -6.20 13.39
CA ASN A 104 8.89 -6.50 14.47
C ASN A 104 10.33 -6.55 13.90
N PRO A 105 11.27 -5.71 14.40
CA PRO A 105 11.04 -4.65 15.38
C PRO A 105 10.04 -3.60 14.88
N ALA A 106 9.32 -2.97 15.81
CA ALA A 106 8.37 -1.92 15.44
C ALA A 106 9.14 -0.69 14.92
N PRO A 107 8.67 -0.02 13.85
CA PRO A 107 9.32 1.18 13.33
C PRO A 107 9.34 2.29 14.39
N GLU A 108 10.42 3.03 14.45
CA GLU A 108 10.56 4.15 15.38
C GLU A 108 9.51 5.23 15.12
N LYS A 109 9.26 5.53 13.85
CA LYS A 109 8.35 6.59 13.42
C LYS A 109 7.37 6.11 12.36
N ILE A 110 6.14 6.55 12.51
CA ILE A 110 5.05 6.30 11.55
C ILE A 110 4.48 7.66 11.18
N PHE A 111 4.52 7.99 9.90
CA PHE A 111 3.99 9.23 9.34
C PHE A 111 2.80 8.93 8.44
N MET A 112 1.74 9.72 8.58
CA MET A 112 0.55 9.66 7.76
C MET A 112 0.51 10.88 6.84
N SER A 113 0.77 10.69 5.53
CA SER A 113 0.79 11.78 4.56
C SER A 113 0.42 11.28 3.16
N HIS A 114 -0.33 12.10 2.43
CA HIS A 114 -0.56 11.94 1.00
C HIS A 114 0.57 12.55 0.15
N GLU A 115 1.30 13.50 0.69
CA GLU A 115 2.37 14.24 0.02
C GLU A 115 3.73 13.73 0.47
N LYS A 116 4.02 12.46 0.13
CA LYS A 116 5.22 11.77 0.59
C LYS A 116 6.51 12.49 0.19
N TYR A 117 6.52 13.20 -0.94
CA TYR A 117 7.68 13.92 -1.44
C TYR A 117 8.21 15.02 -0.49
N GLU A 118 7.36 15.54 0.41
CA GLU A 118 7.78 16.52 1.43
C GLU A 118 8.80 15.95 2.42
N TRP A 119 8.88 14.62 2.54
CA TRP A 119 9.83 13.90 3.37
C TRP A 119 11.09 13.51 2.62
N SER A 120 11.16 13.85 1.30
CA SER A 120 12.30 13.52 0.46
C SER A 120 13.48 14.44 0.78
N ALA A 121 14.68 13.85 0.83
CA ALA A 121 15.93 14.57 0.95
C ALA A 121 17.07 13.72 0.37
N LYS A 122 18.22 14.36 0.14
CA LYS A 122 19.45 13.63 -0.22
C LYS A 122 19.71 12.53 0.80
N ASN A 123 19.96 11.32 0.36
CA ASN A 123 20.16 10.10 1.15
C ASN A 123 18.88 9.53 1.81
N HIS A 124 17.69 10.08 1.54
CA HIS A 124 16.45 9.42 1.91
C HIS A 124 16.00 8.47 0.81
N ILE A 125 15.66 7.24 1.19
CA ILE A 125 15.22 6.19 0.26
C ILE A 125 13.74 5.93 0.53
N LEU A 126 12.91 6.02 -0.52
CA LEU A 126 11.51 5.60 -0.49
C LEU A 126 11.37 4.28 -1.23
N ILE A 127 10.74 3.30 -0.59
CA ILE A 127 10.24 2.08 -1.22
C ILE A 127 8.72 2.20 -1.28
N ASP A 128 8.16 2.30 -2.47
CA ASP A 128 6.72 2.50 -2.66
C ASP A 128 6.26 1.80 -3.95
N ASP A 129 5.05 1.26 -3.97
CA ASP A 129 4.47 0.54 -5.11
C ASP A 129 3.76 1.46 -6.11
N PHE A 130 3.73 2.76 -5.85
CA PHE A 130 2.97 3.71 -6.64
C PHE A 130 3.85 4.81 -7.26
N THR A 131 3.89 4.85 -8.59
CA THR A 131 4.69 5.83 -9.34
C THR A 131 4.36 7.28 -9.00
N LYS A 132 3.10 7.57 -8.62
CA LYS A 132 2.67 8.89 -8.16
C LYS A 132 3.40 9.35 -6.89
N ASN A 133 3.96 8.42 -6.12
CA ASN A 133 4.77 8.71 -4.94
C ASN A 133 6.26 8.71 -5.27
N THR A 134 6.73 7.71 -6.05
CA THR A 134 8.17 7.56 -6.33
C THR A 134 8.72 8.64 -7.26
N ILE A 135 7.95 9.09 -8.26
CA ILE A 135 8.40 10.14 -9.19
C ILE A 135 8.61 11.48 -8.48
N PRO A 136 7.64 12.05 -7.75
CA PRO A 136 7.86 13.30 -7.02
C PRO A 136 8.94 13.19 -5.94
N TRP A 137 9.07 12.02 -5.29
CA TRP A 137 10.14 11.77 -4.33
C TRP A 137 11.53 11.93 -4.94
N ALA A 138 11.76 11.30 -6.10
CA ALA A 138 13.02 11.42 -6.82
C ALA A 138 13.26 12.86 -7.33
N GLN A 139 12.23 13.54 -7.81
CA GLN A 139 12.31 14.94 -8.23
C GLN A 139 12.67 15.88 -7.06
N ALA A 140 12.26 15.55 -5.85
CA ALA A 140 12.61 16.28 -4.63
C ALA A 140 14.01 15.92 -4.06
N GLY A 141 14.79 15.08 -4.77
CA GLY A 141 16.20 14.82 -4.48
C GLY A 141 16.48 13.53 -3.69
N GLY A 142 15.47 12.76 -3.32
CA GLY A 142 15.65 11.46 -2.68
C GLY A 142 15.82 10.32 -3.67
N VAL A 143 16.17 9.15 -3.18
CA VAL A 143 16.24 7.91 -3.95
C VAL A 143 14.87 7.21 -3.88
N ALA A 144 14.31 6.79 -5.00
CA ALA A 144 13.04 6.10 -5.04
C ALA A 144 13.18 4.70 -5.65
N ILE A 145 12.66 3.69 -4.95
CA ILE A 145 12.56 2.32 -5.42
C ILE A 145 11.08 2.02 -5.67
N LEU A 146 10.70 1.83 -6.94
CA LEU A 146 9.37 1.37 -7.29
C LEU A 146 9.26 -0.13 -6.98
N HIS A 147 8.54 -0.44 -5.91
CA HIS A 147 8.34 -1.81 -5.45
C HIS A 147 7.24 -2.53 -6.21
N SER A 148 7.45 -3.81 -6.49
CA SER A 148 6.42 -4.73 -6.93
C SER A 148 6.47 -6.01 -6.11
N ASP A 149 5.36 -6.37 -5.48
CA ASP A 149 5.29 -7.63 -4.72
C ASP A 149 5.34 -8.87 -5.65
N ASN A 150 5.12 -8.70 -6.96
CA ASN A 150 5.33 -9.76 -7.95
C ASN A 150 6.80 -9.95 -8.34
N ASP A 151 7.65 -8.96 -8.08
CA ASP A 151 9.08 -8.99 -8.40
C ASP A 151 9.89 -8.36 -7.26
N ILE A 152 9.90 -9.05 -6.13
CA ILE A 152 10.62 -8.61 -4.94
C ILE A 152 12.14 -8.53 -5.17
N GLU A 153 12.70 -9.40 -6.02
CA GLU A 153 14.14 -9.45 -6.24
C GLU A 153 14.66 -8.12 -6.80
N LYS A 154 13.90 -7.49 -7.71
CA LYS A 154 14.25 -6.16 -8.22
C LYS A 154 14.39 -5.11 -7.11
N THR A 155 13.51 -5.16 -6.11
CA THR A 155 13.60 -4.26 -4.95
C THR A 155 14.81 -4.58 -4.08
N LEU A 156 15.07 -5.87 -3.85
CA LEU A 156 16.21 -6.31 -3.04
C LEU A 156 17.55 -6.01 -3.72
N ASP A 157 17.63 -6.16 -5.05
CA ASP A 157 18.82 -5.81 -5.82
C ASP A 157 19.10 -4.30 -5.75
N ALA A 158 18.09 -3.47 -5.92
CA ALA A 158 18.22 -2.02 -5.77
C ALA A 158 18.69 -1.62 -4.35
N LEU A 159 18.23 -2.31 -3.30
CA LEU A 159 18.71 -2.08 -1.94
C LEU A 159 20.19 -2.47 -1.79
N ARG A 160 20.61 -3.64 -2.33
CA ARG A 160 22.03 -4.06 -2.31
C ARG A 160 22.94 -3.09 -3.04
N GLU A 161 22.51 -2.55 -4.19
CA GLU A 161 23.26 -1.51 -4.93
C GLU A 161 23.44 -0.23 -4.11
N LEU A 162 22.53 0.05 -3.18
CA LEU A 162 22.59 1.17 -2.25
C LEU A 162 23.36 0.84 -0.94
N GLY A 163 23.85 -0.40 -0.81
CA GLY A 163 24.62 -0.84 0.37
C GLY A 163 23.75 -1.23 1.58
N LEU A 164 22.49 -1.62 1.34
CA LEU A 164 21.53 -2.03 2.37
C LEU A 164 21.26 -3.54 2.34
#